data_4aeab9cd4d11f56bb6297e0b78e4a380
#
_entry.id   4aeab9cd4d11f56bb6297e0b78e4a380
#
_cell.length_a   1.000
_cell.length_b   1.000
_cell.length_c   1.000
_cell.angle_alpha   90.00
_cell.angle_beta   90.00
_cell.angle_gamma   90.00
#
_symmetry.space_group_name_H-M   'P 1'
#
loop_
_entity.id
_entity.type
_entity.pdbx_description
1 polymer ?
#
loop_
_entity_poly.entity_id
_entity_poly.type
_entity_poly.pdbx_seq_one_letter_code
_entity_poly.pdbx_strand_id
1 'polypeptide(L)'
;MKLKSTIPSEDQKAKIKEEATAWAKERLLDHNTLILDIETTGILAQDPETEVVQVSLVNTSGRPVISMLVNPGRPIPLVAQQIHGIDDRMVIGLPNFRVVGPMIAALIKNKHVVAYNASFDIHTLVHLFGKYDIPVPDFETSCAMEAYSAWCGEWMSHKGDWKWQKLPKLAFGNSHDSLVDCMSTLLLLKKMVGDFSDEPPTEDIDLDF
;
A
#
# COMPACT_ATOMS: atom_id res chain seq x y z
N MET A 1 33.74 7.70 -0.88
CA MET A 1 33.42 9.13 -1.01
C MET A 1 32.03 9.21 -1.67
N LYS A 2 30.94 9.36 -0.87
CA LYS A 2 29.60 9.53 -1.42
C LYS A 2 29.56 10.87 -2.14
N LEU A 3 29.30 10.87 -3.44
CA LEU A 3 28.98 12.08 -4.20
C LEU A 3 27.86 12.79 -3.42
N LYS A 4 28.09 14.06 -3.02
CA LYS A 4 27.03 14.91 -2.49
C LYS A 4 26.03 15.07 -3.63
N SER A 5 24.87 14.44 -3.52
CA SER A 5 23.81 14.64 -4.49
C SER A 5 23.42 16.12 -4.46
N THR A 6 23.54 16.75 -5.61
CA THR A 6 23.25 18.18 -5.79
C THR A 6 21.75 18.41 -5.51
N ILE A 7 21.44 19.49 -4.79
CA ILE A 7 20.04 19.92 -4.60
C ILE A 7 19.43 20.15 -5.98
N PRO A 8 18.30 19.52 -6.33
CA PRO A 8 17.66 19.74 -7.63
C PRO A 8 17.26 21.21 -7.82
N SER A 9 17.48 21.74 -9.03
CA SER A 9 16.99 23.07 -9.41
C SER A 9 15.46 23.10 -9.42
N GLU A 10 14.85 24.30 -9.43
CA GLU A 10 13.40 24.43 -9.50
C GLU A 10 12.84 23.82 -10.81
N ASP A 11 13.54 23.98 -11.93
CA ASP A 11 13.16 23.35 -13.21
C ASP A 11 13.21 21.82 -13.13
N GLN A 12 14.23 21.27 -12.46
CA GLN A 12 14.32 19.83 -12.23
C GLN A 12 13.19 19.33 -11.32
N LYS A 13 12.86 20.06 -10.27
CA LYS A 13 11.72 19.71 -9.37
C LYS A 13 10.40 19.76 -10.13
N ALA A 14 10.18 20.79 -10.97
CA ALA A 14 8.98 20.90 -11.79
C ALA A 14 8.83 19.70 -12.73
N LYS A 15 9.91 19.32 -13.42
CA LYS A 15 9.94 18.16 -14.31
C LYS A 15 9.65 16.85 -13.56
N ILE A 16 10.26 16.64 -12.40
CA ILE A 16 10.04 15.43 -11.58
C ILE A 16 8.58 15.35 -11.07
N LYS A 17 8.01 16.51 -10.68
CA LYS A 17 6.59 16.58 -10.30
C LYS A 17 5.67 16.22 -11.48
N GLU A 18 6.01 16.67 -12.68
CA GLU A 18 5.29 16.35 -13.91
C GLU A 18 5.36 14.84 -14.23
N GLU A 19 6.55 14.25 -14.11
CA GLU A 19 6.77 12.81 -14.27
C GLU A 19 5.96 11.98 -13.23
N ALA A 20 5.96 12.40 -11.95
CA ALA A 20 5.17 11.75 -10.90
C ALA A 20 3.65 11.89 -11.14
N THR A 21 3.20 13.04 -11.66
CA THR A 21 1.81 13.25 -12.07
C THR A 21 1.42 12.35 -13.24
N ALA A 22 2.29 12.25 -14.25
CA ALA A 22 2.08 11.37 -15.40
C ALA A 22 1.99 9.90 -15.00
N TRP A 23 2.89 9.46 -14.10
CA TRP A 23 2.85 8.11 -13.52
C TRP A 23 1.53 7.84 -12.79
N ALA A 24 1.08 8.75 -11.90
CA ALA A 24 -0.18 8.58 -11.19
C ALA A 24 -1.38 8.48 -12.16
N LYS A 25 -1.39 9.30 -13.22
CA LYS A 25 -2.42 9.25 -14.26
C LYS A 25 -2.41 7.92 -15.00
N GLU A 26 -1.23 7.41 -15.36
CA GLU A 26 -1.09 6.10 -16.01
C GLU A 26 -1.64 4.99 -15.13
N ARG A 27 -1.28 4.98 -13.84
CA ARG A 27 -1.79 3.97 -12.90
C ARG A 27 -3.30 4.02 -12.72
N LEU A 28 -3.88 5.22 -12.64
CA LEU A 28 -5.35 5.38 -12.52
C LEU A 28 -6.12 4.92 -13.77
N LEU A 29 -5.54 5.07 -14.95
CA LEU A 29 -6.16 4.68 -16.23
C LEU A 29 -5.97 3.20 -16.57
N ASP A 30 -4.97 2.54 -15.99
CA ASP A 30 -4.70 1.13 -16.22
C ASP A 30 -5.63 0.24 -15.39
N HIS A 31 -6.58 -0.42 -16.04
CA HIS A 31 -7.51 -1.36 -15.40
C HIS A 31 -6.82 -2.60 -14.79
N ASN A 32 -5.54 -2.84 -15.10
CA ASN A 32 -4.73 -3.88 -14.46
C ASN A 32 -4.06 -3.39 -13.18
N THR A 33 -4.13 -2.12 -12.84
CA THR A 33 -3.61 -1.60 -11.58
C THR A 33 -4.49 -2.01 -10.41
N LEU A 34 -3.87 -2.55 -9.37
CA LEU A 34 -4.45 -2.84 -8.06
C LEU A 34 -3.68 -2.09 -6.99
N ILE A 35 -4.37 -1.57 -6.00
CA ILE A 35 -3.77 -0.96 -4.82
C ILE A 35 -3.81 -1.97 -3.69
N LEU A 36 -2.65 -2.23 -3.09
CA LEU A 36 -2.45 -3.21 -2.02
C LEU A 36 -2.06 -2.50 -0.75
N ASP A 37 -2.57 -3.01 0.37
CA ASP A 37 -2.07 -2.75 1.70
C ASP A 37 -2.26 -3.98 2.59
N ILE A 38 -1.34 -4.21 3.54
CA ILE A 38 -1.38 -5.31 4.49
C ILE A 38 -1.09 -4.85 5.91
N GLU A 39 -1.80 -5.43 6.88
CA GLU A 39 -1.42 -5.37 8.29
C GLU A 39 -0.74 -6.67 8.71
N THR A 40 0.21 -6.59 9.63
CA THR A 40 1.09 -7.70 9.98
C THR A 40 1.33 -7.83 11.47
N THR A 41 1.83 -8.99 11.90
CA THR A 41 2.26 -9.21 13.29
C THR A 41 3.53 -8.43 13.66
N GLY A 42 4.21 -7.79 12.70
CA GLY A 42 5.45 -7.06 12.93
C GLY A 42 6.16 -6.67 11.64
N ILE A 43 7.44 -6.37 11.73
CA ILE A 43 8.27 -5.96 10.60
C ILE A 43 9.19 -7.12 10.23
N LEU A 44 9.11 -7.61 8.99
CA LEU A 44 9.87 -8.77 8.49
C LEU A 44 11.39 -8.65 8.75
N ALA A 45 11.95 -7.46 8.63
CA ALA A 45 13.39 -7.22 8.90
C ALA A 45 13.77 -7.42 10.38
N GLN A 46 12.80 -7.42 11.30
CA GLN A 46 13.02 -7.61 12.76
C GLN A 46 12.56 -9.00 13.23
N ASP A 47 11.56 -9.57 12.58
CA ASP A 47 11.02 -10.90 12.90
C ASP A 47 10.73 -11.65 11.58
N PRO A 48 11.56 -12.66 11.21
CA PRO A 48 11.35 -13.47 10.02
C PRO A 48 10.08 -14.33 10.09
N GLU A 49 9.47 -14.46 11.27
CA GLU A 49 8.20 -15.15 11.47
C GLU A 49 6.99 -14.21 11.35
N THR A 50 7.21 -12.98 10.85
CA THR A 50 6.11 -12.03 10.57
C THR A 50 5.05 -12.66 9.67
N GLU A 51 3.78 -12.46 10.05
CA GLU A 51 2.60 -12.96 9.34
C GLU A 51 1.64 -11.81 9.00
N VAL A 52 0.85 -11.98 7.96
CA VAL A 52 -0.24 -11.07 7.62
C VAL A 52 -1.43 -11.33 8.56
N VAL A 53 -2.06 -10.24 9.04
CA VAL A 53 -3.29 -10.25 9.84
C VAL A 53 -4.47 -9.60 9.12
N GLN A 54 -4.21 -8.75 8.13
CA GLN A 54 -5.23 -8.20 7.23
C GLN A 54 -4.61 -7.96 5.86
N VAL A 55 -5.39 -8.14 4.79
CA VAL A 55 -4.99 -7.84 3.42
C VAL A 55 -6.15 -7.22 2.67
N SER A 56 -5.86 -6.16 1.93
CA SER A 56 -6.80 -5.51 1.03
C SER A 56 -6.18 -5.27 -0.34
N LEU A 57 -6.98 -5.49 -1.38
CA LEU A 57 -6.71 -5.11 -2.76
C LEU A 57 -7.91 -4.30 -3.26
N VAL A 58 -7.65 -3.12 -3.81
CA VAL A 58 -8.65 -2.22 -4.35
C VAL A 58 -8.29 -1.88 -5.80
N ASN A 59 -9.27 -1.86 -6.70
CA ASN A 59 -9.04 -1.43 -8.07
C ASN A 59 -9.06 0.11 -8.20
N THR A 60 -8.71 0.62 -9.36
CA THR A 60 -8.64 2.07 -9.63
C THR A 60 -9.99 2.79 -9.61
N SER A 61 -11.12 2.05 -9.66
CA SER A 61 -12.46 2.62 -9.46
C SER A 61 -12.87 2.72 -7.98
N GLY A 62 -12.02 2.26 -7.05
CA GLY A 62 -12.28 2.28 -5.61
C GLY A 62 -13.08 1.08 -5.11
N ARG A 63 -13.29 0.04 -5.93
CA ARG A 63 -13.98 -1.18 -5.49
C ARG A 63 -12.99 -2.14 -4.85
N PRO A 64 -13.26 -2.65 -3.64
CA PRO A 64 -12.49 -3.73 -3.07
C PRO A 64 -12.57 -5.00 -3.95
N VAL A 65 -11.42 -5.54 -4.32
CA VAL A 65 -11.29 -6.84 -4.98
C VAL A 65 -11.26 -7.93 -3.91
N ILE A 66 -10.57 -7.63 -2.81
CA ILE A 66 -10.55 -8.42 -1.57
C ILE A 66 -10.26 -7.47 -0.42
N SER A 67 -10.87 -7.71 0.73
CA SER A 67 -10.52 -7.11 2.02
C SER A 67 -10.90 -8.10 3.09
N MET A 68 -9.91 -8.63 3.83
CA MET A 68 -10.18 -9.64 4.83
C MET A 68 -9.11 -9.71 5.92
N LEU A 69 -9.55 -10.15 7.11
CA LEU A 69 -8.66 -10.57 8.18
C LEU A 69 -8.09 -11.96 7.88
N VAL A 70 -6.86 -12.18 8.34
CA VAL A 70 -6.12 -13.44 8.17
C VAL A 70 -5.64 -13.92 9.52
N ASN A 71 -5.79 -15.19 9.82
CA ASN A 71 -5.25 -15.79 11.04
C ASN A 71 -3.73 -15.98 10.89
N PRO A 72 -2.90 -15.28 11.69
CA PRO A 72 -1.45 -15.42 11.59
C PRO A 72 -0.93 -16.77 12.12
N GLY A 73 -1.78 -17.60 12.78
CA GLY A 73 -1.34 -18.85 13.39
C GLY A 73 -0.41 -18.69 14.59
N ARG A 74 -0.24 -17.46 15.07
CA ARG A 74 0.59 -17.08 16.23
C ARG A 74 -0.04 -15.89 16.94
N PRO A 75 0.29 -15.64 18.24
CA PRO A 75 -0.20 -14.45 18.93
C PRO A 75 0.24 -13.16 18.23
N ILE A 76 -0.65 -12.19 18.10
CA ILE A 76 -0.38 -10.86 17.58
C ILE A 76 0.30 -10.04 18.69
N PRO A 77 1.53 -9.53 18.50
CA PRO A 77 2.20 -8.72 19.51
C PRO A 77 1.38 -7.47 19.87
N LEU A 78 1.38 -7.10 21.15
CA LEU A 78 0.60 -5.93 21.64
C LEU A 78 0.95 -4.64 20.88
N VAL A 79 2.21 -4.47 20.48
CA VAL A 79 2.64 -3.30 19.70
C VAL A 79 1.93 -3.27 18.34
N ALA A 80 1.79 -4.40 17.66
CA ALA A 80 1.08 -4.50 16.40
C ALA A 80 -0.42 -4.23 16.61
N GLN A 81 -1.04 -4.85 17.63
CA GLN A 81 -2.44 -4.59 17.99
C GLN A 81 -2.72 -3.11 18.26
N GLN A 82 -1.78 -2.39 18.91
CA GLN A 82 -1.92 -0.95 19.17
C GLN A 82 -1.84 -0.10 17.91
N ILE A 83 -1.17 -0.59 16.85
CA ILE A 83 -1.04 0.10 15.57
C ILE A 83 -2.31 -0.08 14.73
N HIS A 84 -2.70 -1.33 14.43
CA HIS A 84 -3.79 -1.63 13.50
C HIS A 84 -5.12 -2.01 14.18
N GLY A 85 -5.16 -2.17 15.50
CA GLY A 85 -6.38 -2.47 16.25
C GLY A 85 -6.89 -3.92 16.14
N ILE A 86 -6.19 -4.81 15.41
CA ILE A 86 -6.58 -6.21 15.24
C ILE A 86 -5.99 -7.02 16.39
N ASP A 87 -6.83 -7.73 17.14
CA ASP A 87 -6.41 -8.62 18.21
C ASP A 87 -6.65 -10.11 17.88
N ASP A 88 -6.10 -11.01 18.70
CA ASP A 88 -6.20 -12.46 18.49
C ASP A 88 -7.63 -12.96 18.39
N ARG A 89 -8.59 -12.31 19.09
CA ARG A 89 -10.02 -12.71 19.10
C ARG A 89 -10.68 -12.45 17.75
N MET A 90 -10.20 -11.44 17.02
CA MET A 90 -10.75 -11.06 15.71
C MET A 90 -10.32 -12.03 14.61
N VAL A 91 -9.18 -12.72 14.76
CA VAL A 91 -8.61 -13.58 13.74
C VAL A 91 -8.75 -15.07 14.03
N ILE A 92 -9.19 -15.44 15.26
CA ILE A 92 -9.36 -16.85 15.65
C ILE A 92 -10.41 -17.54 14.77
N GLY A 93 -10.06 -18.70 14.24
CA GLY A 93 -10.94 -19.49 13.36
C GLY A 93 -11.00 -18.99 11.90
N LEU A 94 -10.37 -17.87 11.58
CA LEU A 94 -10.24 -17.41 10.19
C LEU A 94 -9.17 -18.21 9.43
N PRO A 95 -9.24 -18.22 8.08
CA PRO A 95 -8.20 -18.82 7.25
C PRO A 95 -6.83 -18.18 7.49
N ASN A 96 -5.77 -19.01 7.49
CA ASN A 96 -4.40 -18.54 7.55
C ASN A 96 -3.82 -18.27 6.15
N PHE A 97 -2.58 -17.75 6.09
CA PHE A 97 -1.95 -17.39 4.82
C PHE A 97 -1.77 -18.60 3.86
N ARG A 98 -1.63 -19.81 4.35
CA ARG A 98 -1.60 -21.02 3.51
C ARG A 98 -2.87 -21.16 2.65
N VAL A 99 -4.02 -20.71 3.16
CA VAL A 99 -5.31 -20.75 2.45
C VAL A 99 -5.52 -19.49 1.61
N VAL A 100 -5.20 -18.32 2.17
CA VAL A 100 -5.44 -17.01 1.55
C VAL A 100 -4.39 -16.68 0.49
N GLY A 101 -3.14 -17.09 0.70
CA GLY A 101 -2.00 -16.76 -0.17
C GLY A 101 -2.18 -17.18 -1.64
N PRO A 102 -2.64 -18.41 -1.96
CA PRO A 102 -2.91 -18.80 -3.35
C PRO A 102 -3.96 -17.91 -4.04
N MET A 103 -4.96 -17.43 -3.30
CA MET A 103 -5.97 -16.49 -3.81
C MET A 103 -5.36 -15.13 -4.09
N ILE A 104 -4.55 -14.59 -3.17
CA ILE A 104 -3.83 -13.33 -3.38
C ILE A 104 -2.93 -13.45 -4.60
N ALA A 105 -2.13 -14.53 -4.71
CA ALA A 105 -1.26 -14.78 -5.85
C ALA A 105 -2.02 -14.79 -7.19
N ALA A 106 -3.20 -15.41 -7.23
CA ALA A 106 -4.05 -15.43 -8.41
C ALA A 106 -4.60 -14.03 -8.77
N LEU A 107 -4.98 -13.23 -7.76
CA LEU A 107 -5.53 -11.89 -7.96
C LEU A 107 -4.49 -10.89 -8.49
N ILE A 108 -3.24 -10.98 -8.03
CA ILE A 108 -2.16 -10.06 -8.45
C ILE A 108 -1.43 -10.52 -9.70
N LYS A 109 -1.66 -11.74 -10.18
CA LYS A 109 -1.00 -12.28 -11.38
C LYS A 109 -1.26 -11.41 -12.61
N ASN A 110 -0.19 -11.00 -13.30
CA ASN A 110 -0.20 -10.11 -14.46
C ASN A 110 -0.85 -8.73 -14.17
N LYS A 111 -0.80 -8.29 -12.92
CA LYS A 111 -1.28 -6.98 -12.49
C LYS A 111 -0.12 -6.05 -12.20
N HIS A 112 -0.40 -4.74 -12.19
CA HIS A 112 0.47 -3.73 -11.64
C HIS A 112 0.00 -3.41 -10.21
N VAL A 113 0.76 -3.81 -9.22
CA VAL A 113 0.42 -3.62 -7.80
C VAL A 113 1.10 -2.37 -7.27
N VAL A 114 0.30 -1.41 -6.82
CA VAL A 114 0.75 -0.18 -6.17
C VAL A 114 0.52 -0.30 -4.67
N ALA A 115 1.53 -0.05 -3.86
CA ALA A 115 1.38 0.08 -2.41
C ALA A 115 1.99 1.40 -1.91
N TYR A 116 1.55 1.92 -0.75
CA TYR A 116 2.08 3.19 -0.25
C TYR A 116 3.54 3.09 0.17
N ASN A 117 3.93 2.06 0.85
CA ASN A 117 5.32 1.72 1.17
C ASN A 117 5.63 0.33 0.59
N ALA A 118 5.63 0.24 -0.74
CA ALA A 118 5.66 -1.04 -1.47
C ALA A 118 6.76 -2.01 -1.01
N SER A 119 7.89 -1.49 -0.55
CA SER A 119 8.97 -2.32 -0.01
C SER A 119 8.50 -3.16 1.19
N PHE A 120 7.65 -2.61 2.06
CA PHE A 120 7.12 -3.34 3.22
C PHE A 120 6.14 -4.43 2.79
N ASP A 121 5.12 -4.07 2.02
CA ASP A 121 4.02 -4.97 1.65
C ASP A 121 4.50 -6.08 0.72
N ILE A 122 5.24 -5.71 -0.33
CA ILE A 122 5.68 -6.65 -1.36
C ILE A 122 6.70 -7.64 -0.82
N HIS A 123 7.70 -7.18 -0.04
CA HIS A 123 8.68 -8.10 0.53
C HIS A 123 8.02 -9.07 1.52
N THR A 124 7.06 -8.61 2.32
CA THR A 124 6.33 -9.47 3.24
C THR A 124 5.51 -10.52 2.49
N LEU A 125 4.77 -10.13 1.44
CA LEU A 125 4.02 -11.09 0.63
C LEU A 125 4.91 -12.11 -0.07
N VAL A 126 6.01 -11.66 -0.69
CA VAL A 126 6.95 -12.57 -1.39
C VAL A 126 7.61 -13.53 -0.39
N HIS A 127 7.98 -13.05 0.80
CA HIS A 127 8.49 -13.90 1.86
C HIS A 127 7.47 -14.98 2.27
N LEU A 128 6.22 -14.59 2.48
CA LEU A 128 5.16 -15.52 2.87
C LEU A 128 4.79 -16.50 1.75
N PHE A 129 4.80 -16.09 0.50
CA PHE A 129 4.68 -17.03 -0.62
C PHE A 129 5.75 -18.11 -0.55
N GLY A 130 7.02 -17.74 -0.32
CA GLY A 130 8.11 -18.70 -0.13
C GLY A 130 7.93 -19.58 1.12
N LYS A 131 7.55 -18.99 2.25
CA LYS A 131 7.33 -19.71 3.53
C LYS A 131 6.24 -20.78 3.41
N TYR A 132 5.21 -20.54 2.58
CA TYR A 132 4.07 -21.43 2.41
C TYR A 132 4.11 -22.25 1.12
N ASP A 133 5.24 -22.29 0.41
CA ASP A 133 5.45 -23.02 -0.85
C ASP A 133 4.44 -22.61 -1.95
N ILE A 134 4.04 -21.32 -1.97
CA ILE A 134 3.17 -20.76 -2.99
C ILE A 134 4.05 -20.14 -4.08
N PRO A 135 3.88 -20.52 -5.36
CA PRO A 135 4.63 -19.91 -6.44
C PRO A 135 4.38 -18.40 -6.50
N VAL A 136 5.47 -17.61 -6.49
CA VAL A 136 5.36 -16.16 -6.67
C VAL A 136 4.85 -15.87 -8.08
N PRO A 137 3.70 -15.20 -8.25
CA PRO A 137 3.18 -14.90 -9.58
C PRO A 137 4.04 -13.84 -10.27
N ASP A 138 3.94 -13.76 -11.60
CA ASP A 138 4.48 -12.63 -12.35
C ASP A 138 3.56 -11.41 -12.17
N PHE A 139 4.10 -10.27 -11.69
CA PHE A 139 3.38 -9.01 -11.49
C PHE A 139 4.35 -7.83 -11.41
N GLU A 140 3.90 -6.66 -11.76
CA GLU A 140 4.67 -5.41 -11.64
C GLU A 140 4.36 -4.70 -10.34
N THR A 141 5.30 -3.90 -9.83
CA THR A 141 5.10 -3.15 -8.59
C THR A 141 5.56 -1.70 -8.71
N SER A 142 4.91 -0.80 -8.00
CA SER A 142 5.39 0.57 -7.77
C SER A 142 5.02 1.10 -6.39
N CYS A 143 5.81 2.06 -5.92
CA CYS A 143 5.68 2.68 -4.61
C CYS A 143 5.02 4.07 -4.72
N ALA A 144 3.80 4.20 -4.20
CA ALA A 144 3.10 5.49 -4.18
C ALA A 144 3.78 6.51 -3.26
N MET A 145 4.44 6.06 -2.18
CA MET A 145 5.18 6.94 -1.26
C MET A 145 6.37 7.61 -1.96
N GLU A 146 7.12 6.88 -2.79
CA GLU A 146 8.25 7.43 -3.54
C GLU A 146 7.77 8.46 -4.58
N ALA A 147 6.74 8.10 -5.36
CA ALA A 147 6.15 9.01 -6.34
C ALA A 147 5.58 10.27 -5.68
N TYR A 148 4.89 10.14 -4.55
CA TYR A 148 4.34 11.28 -3.83
C TYR A 148 5.42 12.14 -3.18
N SER A 149 6.47 11.55 -2.64
CA SER A 149 7.61 12.30 -2.08
C SER A 149 8.30 13.15 -3.15
N ALA A 150 8.49 12.60 -4.33
CA ALA A 150 9.01 13.31 -5.49
C ALA A 150 8.06 14.42 -5.97
N TRP A 151 6.74 14.15 -5.99
CA TRP A 151 5.69 15.11 -6.34
C TRP A 151 5.63 16.29 -5.37
N CYS A 152 5.84 16.08 -4.05
CA CYS A 152 5.92 17.12 -3.03
C CYS A 152 7.17 18.00 -3.17
N GLY A 153 8.27 17.46 -3.72
CA GLY A 153 9.48 18.22 -4.02
C GLY A 153 10.29 18.67 -2.81
N GLU A 154 10.09 18.11 -1.61
CA GLU A 154 10.88 18.40 -0.42
C GLU A 154 12.19 17.61 -0.42
N TRP A 155 13.31 18.29 -0.73
CA TRP A 155 14.63 17.66 -0.80
C TRP A 155 15.37 17.63 0.52
N MET A 156 15.88 16.46 0.92
CA MET A 156 16.72 16.28 2.10
C MET A 156 18.21 16.19 1.71
N SER A 157 18.90 17.32 1.77
CA SER A 157 20.32 17.42 1.35
C SER A 157 21.26 16.47 2.10
N HIS A 158 20.97 16.13 3.36
CA HIS A 158 21.79 15.22 4.16
C HIS A 158 21.62 13.75 3.77
N LYS A 159 20.50 13.37 3.15
CA LYS A 159 20.22 12.02 2.62
C LYS A 159 20.49 11.93 1.14
N GLY A 160 20.37 13.06 0.42
CA GLY A 160 20.49 13.12 -1.04
C GLY A 160 19.27 12.50 -1.71
N ASP A 161 18.09 12.70 -1.14
CA ASP A 161 16.84 12.09 -1.57
C ASP A 161 15.64 12.96 -1.17
N TRP A 162 14.44 12.62 -1.70
CA TRP A 162 13.19 13.25 -1.32
C TRP A 162 12.78 12.87 0.10
N LYS A 163 12.17 13.81 0.80
CA LYS A 163 11.60 13.56 2.12
C LYS A 163 10.38 12.68 1.99
N TRP A 164 10.41 11.52 2.63
CA TRP A 164 9.24 10.65 2.71
C TRP A 164 8.07 11.36 3.38
N GLN A 165 6.96 11.32 2.70
CA GLN A 165 5.71 11.90 3.19
C GLN A 165 4.91 10.81 3.92
N LYS A 166 4.05 11.20 4.84
CA LYS A 166 3.08 10.27 5.42
C LYS A 166 1.90 10.12 4.47
N LEU A 167 1.27 8.94 4.45
CA LEU A 167 0.01 8.75 3.74
C LEU A 167 -1.03 9.74 4.32
N PRO A 168 -1.63 10.61 3.50
CA PRO A 168 -2.70 11.47 3.95
C PRO A 168 -3.87 10.64 4.47
N LYS A 169 -4.32 10.92 5.70
CA LYS A 169 -5.42 10.18 6.30
C LYS A 169 -6.74 10.66 5.70
N LEU A 170 -7.63 9.71 5.39
CA LEU A 170 -9.02 10.01 5.13
C LEU A 170 -9.70 10.52 6.40
N ALA A 171 -10.73 11.35 6.24
CA ALA A 171 -11.51 11.89 7.36
C ALA A 171 -12.32 10.81 8.11
N PHE A 172 -12.43 9.62 7.53
CA PHE A 172 -13.16 8.48 8.09
C PHE A 172 -12.29 7.23 8.11
N GLY A 173 -12.53 6.36 9.08
CA GLY A 173 -11.81 5.12 9.30
C GLY A 173 -10.62 5.26 10.27
N ASN A 174 -10.15 4.12 10.78
CA ASN A 174 -8.93 4.05 11.56
C ASN A 174 -7.73 4.02 10.62
N SER A 175 -6.70 4.80 10.93
CA SER A 175 -5.40 4.59 10.30
C SER A 175 -4.91 3.19 10.66
N HIS A 176 -4.23 2.54 9.71
CA HIS A 176 -3.81 1.15 9.84
C HIS A 176 -4.99 0.15 9.82
N ASP A 177 -5.96 0.40 8.97
CA ASP A 177 -6.87 -0.58 8.40
C ASP A 177 -6.50 -0.69 6.93
N SER A 178 -6.14 -1.87 6.46
CA SER A 178 -5.59 -2.05 5.11
C SER A 178 -6.53 -1.60 3.99
N LEU A 179 -7.86 -1.67 4.19
CA LEU A 179 -8.81 -1.14 3.20
C LEU A 179 -8.80 0.39 3.19
N VAL A 180 -8.78 1.02 4.35
CA VAL A 180 -8.71 2.49 4.48
C VAL A 180 -7.40 3.01 3.90
N ASP A 181 -6.28 2.31 4.10
CA ASP A 181 -4.97 2.72 3.57
C ASP A 181 -4.86 2.48 2.06
N CYS A 182 -5.49 1.43 1.50
CA CYS A 182 -5.70 1.30 0.05
C CYS A 182 -6.50 2.47 -0.53
N MET A 183 -7.63 2.83 0.09
CA MET A 183 -8.48 3.95 -0.37
C MET A 183 -7.75 5.29 -0.25
N SER A 184 -6.98 5.49 0.82
CA SER A 184 -6.15 6.68 1.02
C SER A 184 -5.09 6.82 -0.07
N THR A 185 -4.46 5.70 -0.45
CA THR A 185 -3.49 5.64 -1.54
C THR A 185 -4.15 5.95 -2.89
N LEU A 186 -5.33 5.41 -3.16
CA LEU A 186 -6.10 5.73 -4.38
C LEU A 186 -6.43 7.23 -4.47
N LEU A 187 -6.92 7.81 -3.38
CA LEU A 187 -7.26 9.24 -3.33
C LEU A 187 -6.01 10.12 -3.45
N LEU A 188 -4.87 9.66 -2.92
CA LEU A 188 -3.60 10.32 -3.13
C LEU A 188 -3.21 10.37 -4.61
N LEU A 189 -3.34 9.26 -5.35
CA LEU A 189 -3.08 9.23 -6.79
C LEU A 189 -4.01 10.20 -7.53
N LYS A 190 -5.30 10.25 -7.19
CA LYS A 190 -6.26 11.21 -7.75
C LYS A 190 -5.88 12.66 -7.46
N LYS A 191 -5.43 12.96 -6.23
CA LYS A 191 -4.91 14.28 -5.87
C LYS A 191 -3.70 14.68 -6.70
N MET A 192 -2.76 13.77 -6.95
CA MET A 192 -1.56 14.06 -7.76
C MET A 192 -1.90 14.45 -9.19
N VAL A 193 -3.02 13.99 -9.75
CA VAL A 193 -3.48 14.35 -11.10
C VAL A 193 -4.49 15.51 -11.13
N GLY A 194 -4.82 16.08 -9.96
CA GLY A 194 -5.79 17.18 -9.87
C GLY A 194 -7.26 16.75 -10.02
N ASP A 195 -7.55 15.46 -9.93
CA ASP A 195 -8.89 14.87 -10.01
C ASP A 195 -9.51 14.70 -8.61
N PHE A 196 -9.22 15.64 -7.71
CA PHE A 196 -9.70 15.64 -6.34
C PHE A 196 -10.47 16.92 -6.08
N SER A 197 -11.80 16.85 -6.05
CA SER A 197 -12.61 17.80 -5.35
C SER A 197 -12.49 17.50 -3.85
N ASP A 198 -12.13 18.48 -3.02
CA ASP A 198 -12.10 18.34 -1.54
C ASP A 198 -13.50 18.10 -0.93
N GLU A 199 -14.52 17.84 -1.74
CA GLU A 199 -15.84 17.45 -1.27
C GLU A 199 -15.80 15.99 -0.82
N PRO A 200 -16.27 15.69 0.41
CA PRO A 200 -16.46 14.30 0.83
C PRO A 200 -17.40 13.62 -0.17
N PRO A 201 -17.22 12.32 -0.45
CA PRO A 201 -18.15 11.61 -1.33
C PRO A 201 -19.57 11.87 -0.81
N THR A 202 -20.40 12.49 -1.64
CA THR A 202 -21.83 12.63 -1.35
C THR A 202 -22.37 11.23 -1.13
N GLU A 203 -23.05 11.07 0.00
CA GLU A 203 -23.74 9.88 0.43
C GLU A 203 -24.51 9.26 -0.76
N ASP A 204 -24.02 8.12 -1.25
CA ASP A 204 -24.76 7.11 -2.00
C ASP A 204 -23.81 5.95 -2.29
N ILE A 205 -23.26 5.36 -1.19
CA ILE A 205 -22.80 3.98 -1.27
C ILE A 205 -24.05 3.14 -0.98
N ASP A 206 -24.79 2.81 -2.03
CA ASP A 206 -25.76 1.73 -1.99
C ASP A 206 -25.00 0.44 -1.65
N LEU A 207 -24.98 0.10 -0.38
CA LEU A 207 -24.58 -1.21 0.12
C LEU A 207 -25.78 -2.16 -0.04
N ASP A 208 -26.12 -2.50 -1.27
CA ASP A 208 -26.96 -3.67 -1.55
C ASP A 208 -26.14 -4.93 -1.29
N PHE A 209 -26.38 -5.55 -0.13
CA PHE A 209 -25.95 -6.88 0.24
C PHE A 209 -26.91 -7.94 -0.27
#